data_9905c3ff59730fd7bceb2ecad11aaabd
#
_entry.id   9905c3ff59730fd7bceb2ecad11aaabd
#
_cell.length_a   1.000
_cell.length_b   1.000
_cell.length_c   1.000
_cell.angle_alpha   90.00
_cell.angle_beta   90.00
_cell.angle_gamma   90.00
#
_symmetry.space_group_name_H-M   'P 1'
#
loop_
_entity.id
_entity.type
_entity.pdbx_description
1 polymer ?
#
loop_
_entity_poly.entity_id
_entity_poly.type
_entity_poly.pdbx_seq_one_letter_code
_entity_poly.pdbx_strand_id
1 'polypeptide(L)'
;MAEVDWDERARQGVGLQSVIDPGDRNGLKNGLIDRIQWGVVQPWARSRREVLDYGCGIGRFARRITAAGTAYCGVDSSAAMIEAARQLHPGGPATFAHAPDLPLPLASGRFDGCLTVGVLQCLTTADGQALRAAVAELARVLQAGGELLMIEQASASGRHSGSVSHSTSEQDYLDALAPHFDVQEVQRIRLATLTRPSAAYLRWGAAWPVRGAVESWLAGRETARARAADSAALQAQVYHEVAIRAVRRA
;
A
#
# COMPACT_ATOMS: atom_id res chain seq x y z
N MET A 1 -17.70 8.99 10.79
CA MET A 1 -16.57 8.34 11.50
C MET A 1 -15.46 9.37 11.59
N ALA A 2 -14.68 9.37 12.69
CA ALA A 2 -13.54 10.26 12.78
C ALA A 2 -12.48 9.85 11.72
N GLU A 3 -11.98 10.83 10.99
CA GLU A 3 -10.85 10.69 10.10
C GLU A 3 -9.62 10.22 10.90
N VAL A 4 -8.77 9.38 10.30
CA VAL A 4 -7.57 8.90 10.98
C VAL A 4 -6.58 10.05 11.10
N ASP A 5 -6.23 10.44 12.31
CA ASP A 5 -5.15 11.40 12.56
C ASP A 5 -3.78 10.67 12.41
N TRP A 6 -3.16 10.82 11.24
CA TRP A 6 -1.89 10.20 10.92
C TRP A 6 -0.72 10.83 11.68
N ASP A 7 -0.81 12.11 12.05
CA ASP A 7 0.19 12.77 12.90
C ASP A 7 0.18 12.18 14.31
N GLU A 8 -1.00 11.96 14.87
CA GLU A 8 -1.13 11.32 16.17
C GLU A 8 -0.64 9.86 16.11
N ARG A 9 -0.94 9.13 15.03
CA ARG A 9 -0.43 7.76 14.83
C ARG A 9 1.09 7.69 14.78
N ALA A 10 1.74 8.63 14.11
CA ALA A 10 3.21 8.71 14.07
C ALA A 10 3.81 8.99 15.44
N ARG A 11 3.15 9.83 16.28
CA ARG A 11 3.60 10.15 17.64
C ARG A 11 3.44 8.99 18.62
N GLN A 12 2.44 8.12 18.44
CA GLN A 12 2.20 6.95 19.31
C GLN A 12 3.25 5.85 19.14
N GLY A 13 4.00 5.83 18.07
CA GLY A 13 5.09 4.89 17.84
C GLY A 13 5.50 4.80 16.39
N VAL A 14 6.78 4.56 16.17
CA VAL A 14 7.37 4.45 14.83
C VAL A 14 7.64 2.99 14.50
N GLY A 15 6.93 2.47 13.50
CA GLY A 15 7.04 1.08 13.07
C GLY A 15 5.86 0.65 12.19
N LEU A 16 5.76 -0.64 11.90
CA LEU A 16 4.65 -1.16 11.08
C LEU A 16 3.27 -0.91 11.71
N GLN A 17 3.18 -0.77 13.04
CA GLN A 17 1.94 -0.45 13.74
C GLN A 17 1.38 0.92 13.34
N SER A 18 2.24 1.90 13.06
CA SER A 18 1.77 3.23 12.66
C SER A 18 1.17 3.27 11.25
N VAL A 19 1.56 2.35 10.37
CA VAL A 19 1.18 2.37 8.94
C VAL A 19 0.34 1.17 8.49
N ILE A 20 0.20 0.10 9.30
CA ILE A 20 -0.63 -1.07 8.95
C ILE A 20 -1.75 -1.24 9.98
N ASP A 21 -1.47 -1.86 11.13
CA ASP A 21 -2.47 -2.14 12.16
C ASP A 21 -1.94 -1.79 13.55
N PRO A 22 -2.46 -0.73 14.19
CA PRO A 22 -2.02 -0.32 15.53
C PRO A 22 -2.40 -1.34 16.62
N GLY A 23 -3.37 -2.21 16.36
CA GLY A 23 -3.82 -3.26 17.29
C GLY A 23 -2.88 -4.47 17.35
N ASP A 24 -1.91 -4.58 16.45
CA ASP A 24 -0.96 -5.69 16.42
C ASP A 24 0.17 -5.52 17.42
N ARG A 25 -0.07 -5.93 18.67
CA ARG A 25 0.86 -5.74 19.79
C ARG A 25 2.18 -6.51 19.66
N ASN A 26 2.19 -7.64 18.97
CA ASN A 26 3.38 -8.49 18.82
C ASN A 26 4.09 -8.35 17.47
N GLY A 27 3.54 -7.54 16.56
CA GLY A 27 4.08 -7.23 15.23
C GLY A 27 4.04 -8.40 14.22
N LEU A 28 3.44 -9.53 14.57
CA LEU A 28 3.40 -10.71 13.70
C LEU A 28 2.46 -10.53 12.52
N LYS A 29 1.29 -9.95 12.76
CA LYS A 29 0.30 -9.64 11.72
C LYS A 29 0.85 -8.61 10.73
N ASN A 30 1.39 -7.52 11.24
CA ASN A 30 1.98 -6.46 10.44
C ASN A 30 3.17 -6.99 9.63
N GLY A 31 4.03 -7.82 10.23
CA GLY A 31 5.13 -8.48 9.53
C GLY A 31 4.67 -9.37 8.39
N LEU A 32 3.62 -10.17 8.59
CA LEU A 32 3.04 -11.01 7.54
C LEU A 32 2.44 -10.17 6.40
N ILE A 33 1.67 -9.13 6.73
CA ILE A 33 1.08 -8.21 5.74
C ILE A 33 2.18 -7.52 4.95
N ASP A 34 3.20 -6.94 5.63
CA ASP A 34 4.32 -6.29 4.96
C ASP A 34 5.06 -7.24 4.00
N ARG A 35 5.21 -8.51 4.38
CA ARG A 35 5.85 -9.51 3.52
C ARG A 35 5.01 -9.86 2.30
N ILE A 36 3.67 -9.99 2.44
CA ILE A 36 2.77 -10.20 1.31
C ILE A 36 2.88 -9.05 0.32
N GLN A 37 2.77 -7.83 0.81
CA GLN A 37 2.85 -6.61 -0.03
C GLN A 37 4.23 -6.45 -0.67
N TRP A 38 5.32 -6.72 0.09
CA TRP A 38 6.67 -6.68 -0.47
C TRP A 38 6.90 -7.71 -1.58
N GLY A 39 6.26 -8.86 -1.51
CA GLY A 39 6.30 -9.88 -2.58
C GLY A 39 5.77 -9.38 -3.92
N VAL A 40 4.91 -8.37 -3.92
CA VAL A 40 4.41 -7.69 -5.12
C VAL A 40 5.28 -6.47 -5.48
N VAL A 41 5.64 -5.66 -4.49
CA VAL A 41 6.42 -4.42 -4.71
C VAL A 41 7.83 -4.72 -5.21
N GLN A 42 8.51 -5.74 -4.66
CA GLN A 42 9.92 -6.02 -4.97
C GLN A 42 10.20 -6.28 -6.45
N PRO A 43 9.51 -7.22 -7.14
CA PRO A 43 9.78 -7.49 -8.55
C PRO A 43 9.46 -6.29 -9.45
N TRP A 44 8.39 -5.55 -9.11
CA TRP A 44 8.00 -4.34 -9.83
C TRP A 44 9.03 -3.21 -9.65
N ALA A 45 9.47 -2.92 -8.42
CA ALA A 45 10.40 -1.83 -8.13
C ALA A 45 11.79 -2.04 -8.78
N ARG A 46 12.27 -3.30 -8.85
CA ARG A 46 13.56 -3.63 -9.48
C ARG A 46 13.66 -3.26 -10.97
N SER A 47 12.54 -3.11 -11.64
CA SER A 47 12.49 -2.70 -13.05
C SER A 47 12.31 -1.19 -13.23
N ARG A 48 12.36 -0.41 -12.15
CA ARG A 48 12.19 1.06 -12.15
C ARG A 48 13.51 1.75 -11.89
N ARG A 49 13.65 2.97 -12.44
CA ARG A 49 14.81 3.85 -12.19
C ARG A 49 14.55 4.78 -11.02
N GLU A 50 13.35 5.38 -10.98
CA GLU A 50 12.94 6.32 -9.94
C GLU A 50 11.47 6.11 -9.58
N VAL A 51 11.20 5.80 -8.32
CA VAL A 51 9.87 5.52 -7.79
C VAL A 51 9.40 6.66 -6.89
N LEU A 52 8.20 7.17 -7.16
CA LEU A 52 7.41 7.91 -6.19
C LEU A 52 6.62 6.93 -5.31
N ASP A 53 6.72 7.04 -4.00
CA ASP A 53 5.86 6.35 -3.02
C ASP A 53 4.87 7.38 -2.45
N TYR A 54 3.62 7.35 -2.94
CA TYR A 54 2.56 8.27 -2.56
C TYR A 54 1.84 7.77 -1.32
N GLY A 55 1.83 8.58 -0.26
CA GLY A 55 1.40 8.17 1.08
C GLY A 55 2.39 7.22 1.73
N CYS A 56 3.68 7.57 1.68
CA CYS A 56 4.78 6.68 2.09
C CYS A 56 4.82 6.37 3.60
N GLY A 57 4.08 7.13 4.42
CA GLY A 57 4.14 7.06 5.88
C GLY A 57 5.58 7.22 6.37
N ILE A 58 6.04 6.27 7.16
CA ILE A 58 7.41 6.22 7.69
C ILE A 58 8.45 5.72 6.68
N GLY A 59 8.12 5.57 5.39
CA GLY A 59 9.04 5.10 4.36
C GLY A 59 9.40 3.62 4.47
N ARG A 60 8.47 2.75 4.88
CA ARG A 60 8.75 1.32 5.16
C ARG A 60 9.35 0.53 3.99
N PHE A 61 9.16 0.96 2.75
CA PHE A 61 9.74 0.35 1.56
C PHE A 61 11.05 1.02 1.10
N ALA A 62 11.35 2.24 1.55
CA ALA A 62 12.45 3.07 1.06
C ALA A 62 13.79 2.32 1.05
N ARG A 63 14.20 1.75 2.19
CA ARG A 63 15.47 1.03 2.29
C ARG A 63 15.56 -0.19 1.37
N ARG A 64 14.46 -0.91 1.21
CA ARG A 64 14.42 -2.13 0.38
C ARG A 64 14.43 -1.80 -1.11
N ILE A 65 13.77 -0.71 -1.52
CA ILE A 65 13.73 -0.23 -2.91
C ILE A 65 15.11 0.34 -3.28
N THR A 66 15.69 1.20 -2.45
CA THR A 66 17.00 1.80 -2.73
C THR A 66 18.14 0.79 -2.69
N ALA A 67 18.06 -0.25 -1.88
CA ALA A 67 19.04 -1.35 -1.87
C ALA A 67 19.05 -2.13 -3.19
N ALA A 68 18.01 -2.06 -4.01
CA ALA A 68 17.94 -2.64 -5.35
C ALA A 68 18.49 -1.69 -6.44
N GLY A 69 18.97 -0.50 -6.08
CA GLY A 69 19.52 0.50 -7.01
C GLY A 69 18.47 1.46 -7.59
N THR A 70 17.21 1.37 -7.16
CA THR A 70 16.12 2.26 -7.60
C THR A 70 16.11 3.54 -6.77
N ALA A 71 16.06 4.72 -7.39
CA ALA A 71 15.89 5.98 -6.68
C ALA A 71 14.47 6.05 -6.07
N TYR A 72 14.37 6.63 -4.87
CA TYR A 72 13.12 6.67 -4.12
C TYR A 72 12.78 8.08 -3.64
N CYS A 73 11.55 8.49 -3.90
CA CYS A 73 10.96 9.72 -3.39
C CYS A 73 9.64 9.37 -2.67
N GLY A 74 9.59 9.53 -1.36
CA GLY A 74 8.36 9.36 -0.58
C GLY A 74 7.67 10.70 -0.35
N VAL A 75 6.35 10.75 -0.50
CA VAL A 75 5.52 11.88 -0.10
C VAL A 75 4.40 11.42 0.82
N ASP A 76 4.05 12.25 1.79
CA ASP A 76 2.93 11.98 2.71
C ASP A 76 2.29 13.30 3.15
N SER A 77 0.99 13.27 3.43
CA SER A 77 0.23 14.41 3.93
C SER A 77 0.47 14.69 5.42
N SER A 78 1.00 13.72 6.17
CA SER A 78 1.35 13.86 7.59
C SER A 78 2.79 14.35 7.75
N ALA A 79 2.95 15.52 8.36
CA ALA A 79 4.28 16.06 8.68
C ALA A 79 5.04 15.16 9.68
N ALA A 80 4.33 14.56 10.63
CA ALA A 80 4.93 13.68 11.63
C ALA A 80 5.41 12.35 11.00
N MET A 81 4.68 11.79 10.02
CA MET A 81 5.14 10.63 9.26
C MET A 81 6.41 10.92 8.48
N ILE A 82 6.49 12.07 7.81
CA ILE A 82 7.68 12.47 7.06
C ILE A 82 8.89 12.71 7.98
N GLU A 83 8.68 13.31 9.14
CA GLU A 83 9.76 13.48 10.13
C GLU A 83 10.27 12.11 10.60
N ALA A 84 9.37 11.18 10.94
CA ALA A 84 9.73 9.82 11.29
C ALA A 84 10.46 9.08 10.16
N ALA A 85 10.01 9.25 8.90
CA ALA A 85 10.68 8.67 7.74
C ALA A 85 12.13 9.18 7.60
N ARG A 86 12.36 10.48 7.75
CA ARG A 86 13.72 11.06 7.70
C ARG A 86 14.61 10.55 8.81
N GLN A 87 14.08 10.37 10.04
CA GLN A 87 14.81 9.82 11.16
C GLN A 87 15.18 8.35 10.99
N LEU A 88 14.31 7.55 10.36
CA LEU A 88 14.55 6.14 10.06
C LEU A 88 15.54 5.90 8.89
N HIS A 89 15.71 6.90 8.02
CA HIS A 89 16.52 6.79 6.81
C HIS A 89 17.58 7.90 6.69
N PRO A 90 18.40 8.14 7.73
CA PRO A 90 19.35 9.26 7.74
C PRO A 90 20.43 9.04 6.67
N GLY A 91 20.72 10.08 5.88
CA GLY A 91 21.83 10.08 4.91
C GLY A 91 21.72 9.06 3.76
N GLY A 92 20.58 8.42 3.60
CA GLY A 92 20.32 7.45 2.53
C GLY A 92 19.94 8.10 1.19
N PRO A 93 19.86 7.32 0.13
CA PRO A 93 19.47 7.79 -1.21
C PRO A 93 17.96 8.05 -1.34
N ALA A 94 17.16 7.77 -0.32
CA ALA A 94 15.74 8.07 -0.29
C ALA A 94 15.50 9.54 0.09
N THR A 95 14.57 10.19 -0.60
CA THR A 95 14.10 11.54 -0.29
C THR A 95 12.67 11.51 0.22
N PHE A 96 12.32 12.45 1.11
CA PHE A 96 10.99 12.52 1.72
C PHE A 96 10.49 13.97 1.74
N ALA A 97 9.25 14.19 1.27
CA ALA A 97 8.62 15.50 1.23
C ALA A 97 7.22 15.47 1.85
N HIS A 98 6.92 16.45 2.69
CA HIS A 98 5.58 16.70 3.20
C HIS A 98 4.75 17.36 2.08
N ALA A 99 3.60 16.77 1.77
CA ALA A 99 2.69 17.21 0.72
C ALA A 99 1.24 17.07 1.22
N PRO A 100 0.72 18.06 1.99
CA PRO A 100 -0.61 17.97 2.59
C PRO A 100 -1.73 18.03 1.56
N ASP A 101 -1.48 18.68 0.42
CA ASP A 101 -2.48 18.98 -0.59
C ASP A 101 -2.01 18.58 -2.00
N LEU A 102 -2.97 18.55 -2.93
CA LEU A 102 -2.70 18.47 -4.36
C LEU A 102 -2.76 19.85 -5.00
N PRO A 103 -1.96 20.16 -6.05
CA PRO A 103 -1.00 19.23 -6.68
C PRO A 103 0.27 19.01 -5.84
N LEU A 104 0.89 17.84 -6.01
CA LEU A 104 2.17 17.55 -5.37
C LEU A 104 3.26 18.54 -5.82
N PRO A 105 4.21 18.93 -4.95
CA PRO A 105 5.33 19.81 -5.30
C PRO A 105 6.41 19.08 -6.11
N LEU A 106 5.98 18.36 -7.15
CA LEU A 106 6.80 17.49 -8.00
C LEU A 106 6.57 17.81 -9.46
N ALA A 107 7.63 17.72 -10.26
CA ALA A 107 7.57 17.96 -11.70
C ALA A 107 6.70 16.88 -12.40
N SER A 108 5.97 17.30 -13.45
CA SER A 108 5.24 16.39 -14.33
C SER A 108 6.22 15.48 -15.08
N GLY A 109 5.84 14.21 -15.26
CA GLY A 109 6.60 13.26 -16.06
C GLY A 109 7.98 12.89 -15.49
N ARG A 110 8.18 13.04 -14.18
CA ARG A 110 9.47 12.77 -13.53
C ARG A 110 9.72 11.28 -13.34
N PHE A 111 8.74 10.54 -12.84
CA PHE A 111 8.91 9.17 -12.35
C PHE A 111 8.60 8.14 -13.43
N ASP A 112 9.34 7.04 -13.47
CA ASP A 112 8.97 5.87 -14.28
C ASP A 112 8.16 4.82 -13.49
N GLY A 113 8.06 4.99 -12.15
CA GLY A 113 7.18 4.23 -11.28
C GLY A 113 6.50 5.07 -10.22
N CYS A 114 5.21 4.83 -9.97
CA CYS A 114 4.50 5.30 -8.79
C CYS A 114 3.99 4.10 -7.99
N LEU A 115 4.17 4.15 -6.68
CA LEU A 115 3.68 3.18 -5.71
C LEU A 115 2.66 3.87 -4.81
N THR A 116 1.57 3.17 -4.47
CA THR A 116 0.66 3.56 -3.38
C THR A 116 0.17 2.31 -2.66
N VAL A 117 0.23 2.30 -1.34
CA VAL A 117 -0.12 1.12 -0.53
C VAL A 117 -0.94 1.51 0.69
N GLY A 118 -2.25 1.23 0.63
CA GLY A 118 -3.18 1.54 1.71
C GLY A 118 -3.50 3.02 1.85
N VAL A 119 -3.44 3.79 0.77
CA VAL A 119 -3.61 5.24 0.74
C VAL A 119 -4.90 5.64 0.05
N LEU A 120 -5.12 5.17 -1.18
CA LEU A 120 -6.28 5.57 -1.98
C LEU A 120 -7.60 5.12 -1.34
N GLN A 121 -7.57 4.02 -0.62
CA GLN A 121 -8.71 3.57 0.21
C GLN A 121 -9.12 4.58 1.28
N CYS A 122 -8.23 5.48 1.69
CA CYS A 122 -8.51 6.53 2.68
C CYS A 122 -9.09 7.79 2.04
N LEU A 123 -9.01 7.94 0.72
CA LEU A 123 -9.49 9.10 -0.03
C LEU A 123 -10.94 8.93 -0.52
N THR A 124 -11.74 8.16 0.20
CA THR A 124 -13.12 7.86 -0.19
C THR A 124 -14.05 8.97 0.23
N THR A 125 -14.34 9.89 -0.68
CA THR A 125 -15.51 10.78 -0.59
C THR A 125 -16.72 10.09 -1.24
N ALA A 126 -17.94 10.46 -0.81
CA ALA A 126 -19.15 9.85 -1.33
C ALA A 126 -19.30 9.97 -2.88
N ASP A 127 -18.67 10.99 -3.46
CA ASP A 127 -18.65 11.26 -4.90
C ASP A 127 -17.39 10.70 -5.61
N GLY A 128 -16.47 10.10 -4.88
CA GLY A 128 -15.19 9.58 -5.40
C GLY A 128 -14.24 10.64 -5.96
N GLN A 129 -14.48 11.93 -5.70
CA GLN A 129 -13.71 13.03 -6.30
C GLN A 129 -12.26 13.01 -5.81
N ALA A 130 -12.02 12.77 -4.52
CA ALA A 130 -10.66 12.74 -3.96
C ALA A 130 -9.82 11.59 -4.56
N LEU A 131 -10.41 10.42 -4.75
CA LEU A 131 -9.76 9.29 -5.41
C LEU A 131 -9.37 9.66 -6.86
N ARG A 132 -10.29 10.22 -7.64
CA ARG A 132 -10.02 10.62 -9.03
C ARG A 132 -8.96 11.72 -9.12
N ALA A 133 -8.98 12.70 -8.21
CA ALA A 133 -7.98 13.76 -8.16
C ALA A 133 -6.58 13.20 -7.86
N ALA A 134 -6.46 12.29 -6.90
CA ALA A 134 -5.20 11.63 -6.59
C ALA A 134 -4.68 10.81 -7.78
N VAL A 135 -5.54 10.02 -8.43
CA VAL A 135 -5.16 9.23 -9.61
C VAL A 135 -4.71 10.13 -10.78
N ALA A 136 -5.39 11.24 -11.04
CA ALA A 136 -4.98 12.22 -12.05
C ALA A 136 -3.61 12.84 -11.72
N GLU A 137 -3.35 13.12 -10.45
CA GLU A 137 -2.06 13.65 -10.01
C GLU A 137 -0.92 12.63 -10.15
N LEU A 138 -1.18 11.35 -9.81
CA LEU A 138 -0.21 10.27 -10.05
C LEU A 138 0.08 10.13 -11.55
N ALA A 139 -0.92 10.26 -12.40
CA ALA A 139 -0.71 10.30 -13.85
C ALA A 139 0.13 11.51 -14.28
N ARG A 140 -0.07 12.68 -13.67
CA ARG A 140 0.71 13.88 -14.00
C ARG A 140 2.21 13.71 -13.71
N VAL A 141 2.56 13.15 -12.56
CA VAL A 141 3.96 13.01 -12.13
C VAL A 141 4.68 11.81 -12.77
N LEU A 142 3.95 10.79 -13.23
CA LEU A 142 4.51 9.71 -14.02
C LEU A 142 4.87 10.21 -15.43
N GLN A 143 5.94 9.68 -16.01
CA GLN A 143 6.23 9.84 -17.44
C GLN A 143 5.24 9.04 -18.29
N ALA A 144 5.07 9.39 -19.58
CA ALA A 144 4.31 8.56 -20.51
C ALA A 144 4.90 7.15 -20.57
N GLY A 145 4.05 6.13 -20.47
CA GLY A 145 4.49 4.72 -20.35
C GLY A 145 5.06 4.33 -18.99
N GLY A 146 5.11 5.24 -18.01
CA GLY A 146 5.45 4.91 -16.62
C GLY A 146 4.37 4.06 -15.97
N GLU A 147 4.73 3.26 -14.97
CA GLU A 147 3.81 2.33 -14.32
C GLU A 147 3.38 2.79 -12.93
N LEU A 148 2.09 2.65 -12.65
CA LEU A 148 1.50 2.71 -11.34
C LEU A 148 1.35 1.28 -10.79
N LEU A 149 1.84 1.05 -9.56
CA LEU A 149 1.48 -0.09 -8.74
C LEU A 149 0.69 0.42 -7.53
N MET A 150 -0.56 0.04 -7.43
CA MET A 150 -1.38 0.31 -6.26
C MET A 150 -1.73 -0.98 -5.52
N ILE A 151 -1.67 -0.96 -4.19
CA ILE A 151 -2.09 -2.05 -3.31
C ILE A 151 -3.08 -1.47 -2.31
N GLU A 152 -4.36 -1.77 -2.49
CA GLU A 152 -5.43 -1.15 -1.73
C GLU A 152 -6.41 -2.19 -1.20
N GLN A 153 -7.15 -1.83 -0.17
CA GLN A 153 -8.26 -2.64 0.29
C GLN A 153 -9.48 -2.36 -0.59
N ALA A 154 -10.17 -3.42 -0.99
CA ALA A 154 -11.42 -3.35 -1.73
C ALA A 154 -12.51 -4.13 -1.01
N SER A 155 -13.75 -3.66 -1.07
CA SER A 155 -14.91 -4.32 -0.49
C SER A 155 -15.80 -4.90 -1.57
N ALA A 156 -16.08 -6.20 -1.50
CA ALA A 156 -17.09 -6.82 -2.36
C ALA A 156 -18.52 -6.65 -1.83
N SER A 157 -18.69 -6.35 -0.53
CA SER A 157 -19.98 -6.29 0.17
C SER A 157 -20.44 -4.88 0.53
N GLY A 158 -19.63 -3.85 0.25
CA GLY A 158 -19.89 -2.47 0.68
C GLY A 158 -19.82 -2.25 2.19
N ARG A 159 -19.31 -3.25 2.95
CA ARG A 159 -19.18 -3.14 4.42
C ARG A 159 -17.95 -2.34 4.79
N HIS A 160 -18.07 -1.54 5.86
CA HIS A 160 -16.94 -0.82 6.45
C HIS A 160 -16.08 -1.74 7.34
N SER A 161 -14.76 -1.52 7.35
CA SER A 161 -13.82 -2.25 8.18
C SER A 161 -12.94 -1.29 8.97
N GLY A 162 -12.99 -1.40 10.30
CA GLY A 162 -12.10 -0.67 11.21
C GLY A 162 -12.30 0.84 11.22
N SER A 163 -11.23 1.58 11.57
CA SER A 163 -11.19 3.04 11.65
C SER A 163 -11.08 3.73 10.28
N VAL A 164 -10.78 2.99 9.23
CA VAL A 164 -10.69 3.49 7.86
C VAL A 164 -11.93 3.02 7.11
N SER A 165 -12.62 3.94 6.43
CA SER A 165 -13.83 3.63 5.66
C SER A 165 -13.46 2.85 4.40
N HIS A 166 -14.06 1.68 4.20
CA HIS A 166 -13.79 0.85 3.03
C HIS A 166 -15.10 0.45 2.37
N SER A 167 -15.66 1.37 1.62
CA SER A 167 -16.76 1.08 0.69
C SER A 167 -16.28 0.99 -0.75
N THR A 168 -15.00 1.29 -1.02
CA THR A 168 -14.42 1.29 -2.37
C THR A 168 -14.31 -0.14 -2.88
N SER A 169 -14.91 -0.40 -4.03
CA SER A 169 -14.81 -1.68 -4.72
C SER A 169 -13.59 -1.73 -5.66
N GLU A 170 -13.26 -2.93 -6.16
CA GLU A 170 -12.27 -3.05 -7.26
C GLU A 170 -12.69 -2.21 -8.46
N GLN A 171 -14.00 -2.16 -8.78
CA GLN A 171 -14.52 -1.41 -9.92
C GLN A 171 -14.32 0.11 -9.76
N ASP A 172 -14.51 0.66 -8.55
CA ASP A 172 -14.29 2.08 -8.30
C ASP A 172 -12.83 2.49 -8.58
N TYR A 173 -11.86 1.62 -8.23
CA TYR A 173 -10.46 1.86 -8.60
C TYR A 173 -10.23 1.79 -10.10
N LEU A 174 -10.82 0.81 -10.78
CA LEU A 174 -10.70 0.66 -12.23
C LEU A 174 -11.31 1.86 -12.97
N ASP A 175 -12.46 2.34 -12.53
CA ASP A 175 -13.15 3.51 -13.09
C ASP A 175 -12.33 4.80 -12.87
N ALA A 176 -11.68 4.95 -11.71
CA ALA A 176 -10.79 6.08 -11.44
C ALA A 176 -9.52 6.05 -12.30
N LEU A 177 -8.99 4.85 -12.59
CA LEU A 177 -7.79 4.68 -13.43
C LEU A 177 -8.08 4.89 -14.93
N ALA A 178 -9.26 4.49 -15.40
CA ALA A 178 -9.60 4.43 -16.82
C ALA A 178 -9.32 5.70 -17.65
N PRO A 179 -9.47 6.94 -17.13
CA PRO A 179 -9.15 8.13 -17.90
C PRO A 179 -7.66 8.31 -18.23
N HIS A 180 -6.76 7.76 -17.39
CA HIS A 180 -5.33 8.08 -17.42
C HIS A 180 -4.43 6.87 -17.64
N PHE A 181 -4.93 5.66 -17.38
CA PHE A 181 -4.12 4.45 -17.34
C PHE A 181 -4.73 3.31 -18.16
N ASP A 182 -3.86 2.46 -18.69
CA ASP A 182 -4.19 1.14 -19.22
C ASP A 182 -3.85 0.08 -18.18
N VAL A 183 -4.87 -0.53 -17.59
CA VAL A 183 -4.71 -1.57 -16.59
C VAL A 183 -4.11 -2.83 -17.21
N GLN A 184 -2.98 -3.28 -16.70
CA GLN A 184 -2.25 -4.45 -17.19
C GLN A 184 -2.56 -5.71 -16.38
N GLU A 185 -2.75 -5.54 -15.06
CA GLU A 185 -2.96 -6.66 -14.15
C GLU A 185 -3.79 -6.22 -12.94
N VAL A 186 -4.72 -7.08 -12.54
CA VAL A 186 -5.47 -6.99 -11.28
C VAL A 186 -5.26 -8.30 -10.52
N GLN A 187 -4.65 -8.23 -9.36
CA GLN A 187 -4.30 -9.41 -8.58
C GLN A 187 -4.78 -9.26 -7.14
N ARG A 188 -5.57 -10.19 -6.65
CA ARG A 188 -5.90 -10.26 -5.21
C ARG A 188 -4.75 -10.91 -4.46
N ILE A 189 -4.25 -10.23 -3.43
CA ILE A 189 -3.04 -10.66 -2.72
C ILE A 189 -3.30 -11.12 -1.28
N ARG A 190 -4.41 -10.69 -0.67
CA ARG A 190 -4.79 -11.08 0.70
C ARG A 190 -6.30 -10.95 0.92
N LEU A 191 -6.88 -11.88 1.67
CA LEU A 191 -8.23 -11.79 2.22
C LEU A 191 -8.18 -11.25 3.66
N ALA A 192 -9.25 -10.62 4.13
CA ALA A 192 -9.35 -10.11 5.51
C ALA A 192 -9.19 -11.24 6.54
N THR A 193 -9.82 -12.39 6.29
CA THR A 193 -9.67 -13.57 7.13
C THR A 193 -8.43 -14.37 6.73
N LEU A 194 -7.60 -14.71 7.71
CA LEU A 194 -6.39 -15.51 7.50
C LEU A 194 -6.67 -17.01 7.54
N THR A 195 -5.81 -17.80 6.90
CA THR A 195 -5.85 -19.27 7.00
C THR A 195 -5.56 -19.74 8.43
N ARG A 196 -5.97 -20.99 8.78
CA ARG A 196 -5.68 -21.56 10.10
C ARG A 196 -4.18 -21.58 10.45
N PRO A 197 -3.25 -21.95 9.55
CA PRO A 197 -1.82 -21.85 9.85
C PRO A 197 -1.36 -20.42 10.14
N SER A 198 -1.84 -19.43 9.38
CA SER A 198 -1.51 -18.02 9.65
C SER A 198 -2.09 -17.54 10.98
N ALA A 199 -3.31 -17.90 11.32
CA ALA A 199 -3.91 -17.59 12.61
C ALA A 199 -3.16 -18.24 13.78
N ALA A 200 -2.70 -19.50 13.63
CA ALA A 200 -1.86 -20.17 14.61
C ALA A 200 -0.50 -19.48 14.77
N TYR A 201 0.12 -19.05 13.64
CA TYR A 201 1.35 -18.28 13.67
C TYR A 201 1.18 -16.94 14.44
N LEU A 202 0.11 -16.19 14.22
CA LEU A 202 -0.15 -14.95 14.94
C LEU A 202 -0.28 -15.15 16.45
N ARG A 203 -0.72 -16.34 16.87
CA ARG A 203 -0.88 -16.67 18.29
C ARG A 203 0.41 -17.16 18.95
N TRP A 204 1.28 -17.89 18.23
CA TRP A 204 2.40 -18.64 18.82
C TRP A 204 3.76 -18.33 18.17
N GLY A 205 3.78 -17.68 17.00
CA GLY A 205 4.97 -17.57 16.13
C GLY A 205 6.09 -16.68 16.67
N ALA A 206 5.85 -15.87 17.72
CA ALA A 206 6.88 -15.00 18.29
C ALA A 206 8.09 -15.79 18.83
N ALA A 207 7.88 -17.02 19.27
CA ALA A 207 8.92 -17.91 19.81
C ALA A 207 9.58 -18.82 18.76
N TRP A 208 9.21 -18.73 17.49
CA TRP A 208 9.70 -19.65 16.45
C TRP A 208 11.09 -19.23 15.93
N PRO A 209 12.08 -20.13 15.99
CA PRO A 209 13.47 -19.81 15.62
C PRO A 209 13.66 -19.53 14.12
N VAL A 210 12.75 -20.01 13.25
CA VAL A 210 12.78 -19.85 11.78
C VAL A 210 11.72 -18.87 11.27
N ARG A 211 11.42 -17.85 12.03
CA ARG A 211 10.34 -16.90 11.80
C ARG A 211 10.29 -16.40 10.34
N GLY A 212 11.40 -15.96 9.77
CA GLY A 212 11.43 -15.38 8.42
C GLY A 212 11.03 -16.38 7.32
N ALA A 213 11.43 -17.64 7.43
CA ALA A 213 11.05 -18.70 6.47
C ALA A 213 9.56 -19.03 6.58
N VAL A 214 9.06 -19.12 7.82
CA VAL A 214 7.63 -19.37 8.09
C VAL A 214 6.77 -18.25 7.56
N GLU A 215 7.13 -16.99 7.80
CA GLU A 215 6.41 -15.82 7.26
C GLU A 215 6.37 -15.84 5.73
N SER A 216 7.49 -16.18 5.07
CA SER A 216 7.53 -16.27 3.61
C SER A 216 6.61 -17.35 3.06
N TRP A 217 6.58 -18.51 3.70
CA TRP A 217 5.69 -19.61 3.31
C TRP A 217 4.21 -19.23 3.55
N LEU A 218 3.89 -18.63 4.71
CA LEU A 218 2.54 -18.16 5.01
C LEU A 218 2.09 -17.07 4.03
N ALA A 219 2.94 -16.10 3.71
CA ALA A 219 2.65 -15.06 2.73
C ALA A 219 2.29 -15.66 1.36
N GLY A 220 3.06 -16.64 0.88
CA GLY A 220 2.75 -17.37 -0.36
C GLY A 220 1.38 -18.07 -0.31
N ARG A 221 1.05 -18.72 0.81
CA ARG A 221 -0.26 -19.38 0.99
C ARG A 221 -1.43 -18.39 0.98
N GLU A 222 -1.31 -17.29 1.70
CA GLU A 222 -2.37 -16.26 1.75
C GLU A 222 -2.59 -15.65 0.35
N THR A 223 -1.51 -15.35 -0.37
CA THR A 223 -1.59 -14.83 -1.73
C THR A 223 -2.22 -15.85 -2.70
N ALA A 224 -1.81 -17.11 -2.65
CA ALA A 224 -2.40 -18.16 -3.49
C ALA A 224 -3.91 -18.34 -3.22
N ARG A 225 -4.32 -18.29 -1.95
CA ARG A 225 -5.73 -18.34 -1.55
C ARG A 225 -6.52 -17.13 -2.06
N ALA A 226 -5.96 -15.93 -1.97
CA ALA A 226 -6.61 -14.72 -2.42
C ALA A 226 -6.81 -14.72 -3.94
N ARG A 227 -5.82 -15.20 -4.70
CA ARG A 227 -5.91 -15.35 -6.16
C ARG A 227 -6.99 -16.34 -6.59
N ALA A 228 -7.18 -17.41 -5.83
CA ALA A 228 -8.16 -18.45 -6.11
C ALA A 228 -9.58 -18.14 -5.60
N ALA A 229 -9.79 -17.01 -4.91
CA ALA A 229 -11.07 -16.65 -4.34
C ALA A 229 -12.10 -16.31 -5.43
N ASP A 230 -13.23 -17.00 -5.41
CA ASP A 230 -14.39 -16.69 -6.23
C ASP A 230 -15.25 -15.57 -5.62
N SER A 231 -16.32 -15.18 -6.31
CA SER A 231 -17.21 -14.10 -5.88
C SER A 231 -17.85 -14.38 -4.52
N ALA A 232 -18.21 -15.62 -4.22
CA ALA A 232 -18.82 -15.99 -2.95
C ALA A 232 -17.82 -15.87 -1.79
N ALA A 233 -16.58 -16.35 -2.01
CA ALA A 233 -15.48 -16.20 -1.05
C ALA A 233 -15.15 -14.73 -0.77
N LEU A 234 -15.20 -13.86 -1.80
CA LEU A 234 -14.98 -12.41 -1.64
C LEU A 234 -16.11 -11.74 -0.87
N GLN A 235 -17.37 -12.05 -1.19
CA GLN A 235 -18.53 -11.51 -0.48
C GLN A 235 -18.57 -11.91 1.00
N ALA A 236 -17.98 -13.04 1.36
CA ALA A 236 -17.83 -13.47 2.75
C ALA A 236 -16.78 -12.67 3.52
N GLN A 237 -15.93 -11.89 2.85
CA GLN A 237 -14.92 -11.03 3.48
C GLN A 237 -15.49 -9.64 3.77
N VAL A 238 -14.97 -8.99 4.81
CA VAL A 238 -15.20 -7.56 5.07
C VAL A 238 -14.48 -6.72 4.01
N TYR A 239 -13.25 -7.13 3.66
CA TYR A 239 -12.45 -6.58 2.59
C TYR A 239 -11.45 -7.63 2.09
N HIS A 240 -10.82 -7.34 0.97
CA HIS A 240 -9.62 -8.03 0.47
C HIS A 240 -8.61 -7.00 -0.01
N GLU A 241 -7.35 -7.37 -0.11
CA GLU A 241 -6.33 -6.51 -0.74
C GLU A 241 -6.16 -6.89 -2.20
N VAL A 242 -6.22 -5.87 -3.05
CA VAL A 242 -5.98 -5.96 -4.48
C VAL A 242 -4.70 -5.19 -4.83
N ALA A 243 -3.86 -5.78 -5.67
CA ALA A 243 -2.75 -5.12 -6.33
C ALA A 243 -3.15 -4.87 -7.80
N ILE A 244 -3.10 -3.61 -8.22
CA ILE A 244 -3.40 -3.21 -9.59
C ILE A 244 -2.13 -2.60 -10.19
N ARG A 245 -1.71 -3.13 -11.34
CA ARG A 245 -0.62 -2.59 -12.14
C ARG A 245 -1.20 -1.95 -13.40
N ALA A 246 -0.86 -0.70 -13.63
CA ALA A 246 -1.39 0.07 -14.75
C ALA A 246 -0.30 0.95 -15.38
N VAL A 247 -0.34 1.13 -16.69
CA VAL A 247 0.59 1.94 -17.47
C VAL A 247 -0.06 3.27 -17.80
N ARG A 248 0.63 4.38 -17.56
CA ARG A 248 0.18 5.71 -17.95
C ARG A 248 0.08 5.81 -19.47
N ARG A 249 -1.06 6.24 -19.96
CA ARG A 249 -1.27 6.60 -21.37
C ARG A 249 -0.37 7.74 -21.82
N ALA A 250 -0.08 7.78 -23.11
CA ALA A 250 0.70 8.85 -23.74
C ALA A 250 0.03 10.22 -23.60
#